data_34e2b5886ac8fb0eb42aca9f8d190a47
#
_entry.id   34e2b5886ac8fb0eb42aca9f8d190a47
#
_cell.length_a   1.000
_cell.length_b   1.000
_cell.length_c   1.000
_cell.angle_alpha   90.00
_cell.angle_beta   90.00
_cell.angle_gamma   90.00
#
_symmetry.space_group_name_H-M   'P 1'
#
loop_
_entity.id
_entity.type
_entity.pdbx_description
1 polymer ?
#
loop_
_entity_poly.entity_id
_entity_poly.type
_entity_poly.pdbx_seq_one_letter_code
_entity_poly.pdbx_strand_id
1 'polypeptide(L)'
;MTKQILSGDIHQYNADIIGTDRRTAKTWIYAYLFGAGPTKLGQVLTGKKIVKAGNDSVEKYGDAIPGLRVLKSKIEEIWKLTSNQGPEGYIPGLDGRKVYTPQPYQTLNYLLQSCEAITTKSALAYQLQTIREEGLDAQPRLYYHDEVAWSVADKD
;
A
#
# COMPACT_ATOMS: atom_id res chain seq x y z
N MET A 1 1.04 -7.85 14.35
CA MET A 1 0.48 -7.07 13.22
C MET A 1 -0.83 -7.66 12.70
N THR A 2 -0.91 -8.93 12.29
CA THR A 2 -2.17 -9.55 11.80
C THR A 2 -3.34 -9.38 12.77
N LYS A 3 -3.11 -9.58 14.07
CA LYS A 3 -4.12 -9.43 15.12
C LYS A 3 -4.67 -8.01 15.23
N GLN A 4 -3.83 -6.99 15.08
CA GLN A 4 -4.22 -5.57 15.08
C GLN A 4 -5.01 -5.16 13.83
N ILE A 5 -4.73 -5.81 12.67
CA ILE A 5 -5.48 -5.56 11.43
C ILE A 5 -6.89 -6.17 11.53
N LEU A 6 -7.01 -7.37 12.09
CA LEU A 6 -8.28 -8.11 12.12
C LEU A 6 -9.21 -7.73 13.27
N SER A 7 -8.67 -7.29 14.42
CA SER A 7 -9.46 -7.06 15.64
C SER A 7 -9.18 -5.72 16.33
N GLY A 8 -8.32 -4.87 15.76
CA GLY A 8 -7.89 -3.61 16.36
C GLY A 8 -7.89 -2.44 15.40
N ASP A 9 -7.52 -1.29 15.90
CA ASP A 9 -7.29 -0.08 15.11
C ASP A 9 -5.82 0.00 14.68
N ILE A 10 -5.53 -0.34 13.41
CA ILE A 10 -4.18 -0.29 12.86
C ILE A 10 -3.56 1.12 12.92
N HIS A 11 -4.38 2.17 12.84
CA HIS A 11 -3.88 3.52 12.92
C HIS A 11 -3.49 3.91 14.36
N GLN A 12 -4.21 3.40 15.35
CA GLN A 12 -3.81 3.57 16.75
C GLN A 12 -2.53 2.79 17.03
N TYR A 13 -2.43 1.55 16.57
CA TYR A 13 -1.19 0.76 16.68
C TYR A 13 0.03 1.48 16.07
N ASN A 14 -0.13 2.07 14.89
CA ASN A 14 0.92 2.87 14.26
C ASN A 14 1.26 4.15 15.07
N ALA A 15 0.24 4.78 15.67
CA ALA A 15 0.41 5.96 16.52
C ALA A 15 1.28 5.64 17.76
N ASP A 16 1.01 4.50 18.40
CA ASP A 16 1.74 4.03 19.57
C ASP A 16 3.23 3.75 19.24
N ILE A 17 3.51 3.16 18.08
CA ILE A 17 4.89 2.92 17.60
C ILE A 17 5.62 4.24 17.40
N ILE A 18 5.01 5.17 16.67
CA ILE A 18 5.66 6.43 16.29
C ILE A 18 5.73 7.40 17.47
N GLY A 19 4.80 7.30 18.41
CA GLY A 19 4.66 8.20 19.56
C GLY A 19 3.94 9.50 19.19
N THR A 20 2.79 9.40 18.48
CA THR A 20 1.97 10.53 18.04
C THR A 20 0.49 10.21 18.18
N ASP A 21 -0.39 11.16 17.83
CA ASP A 21 -1.83 10.90 17.78
C ASP A 21 -2.23 10.07 16.53
N ARG A 22 -3.39 9.42 16.60
CA ARG A 22 -3.94 8.54 15.57
C ARG A 22 -4.08 9.22 14.19
N ARG A 23 -4.50 10.50 14.16
CA ARG A 23 -4.70 11.24 12.90
C ARG A 23 -3.36 11.54 12.23
N THR A 24 -2.39 11.99 13.01
CA THR A 24 -1.04 12.26 12.55
C THR A 24 -0.37 10.96 12.08
N ALA A 25 -0.53 9.86 12.83
CA ALA A 25 0.01 8.55 12.43
C ALA A 25 -0.58 8.07 11.10
N LYS A 26 -1.88 8.24 10.88
CA LYS A 26 -2.53 7.93 9.59
C LYS A 26 -1.87 8.69 8.44
N THR A 27 -1.68 10.00 8.59
CA THR A 27 -1.02 10.83 7.56
C THR A 27 0.44 10.43 7.36
N TRP A 28 1.15 10.13 8.45
CA TRP A 28 2.55 9.74 8.41
C TRP A 28 2.75 8.41 7.67
N ILE A 29 1.94 7.37 7.98
CA ILE A 29 2.09 6.07 7.36
C ILE A 29 1.82 6.12 5.85
N TYR A 30 0.81 6.87 5.40
CA TYR A 30 0.60 7.06 3.97
C TYR A 30 1.77 7.79 3.31
N ALA A 31 2.27 8.86 3.91
CA ALA A 31 3.45 9.57 3.39
C ALA A 31 4.66 8.63 3.31
N TYR A 32 4.89 7.80 4.34
CA TYR A 32 5.98 6.83 4.36
C TYR A 32 5.85 5.76 3.26
N LEU A 33 4.66 5.18 3.10
CA LEU A 33 4.38 4.18 2.07
C LEU A 33 4.52 4.75 0.66
N PHE A 34 4.19 6.03 0.47
CA PHE A 34 4.35 6.74 -0.80
C PHE A 34 5.78 7.26 -1.04
N GLY A 35 6.74 6.89 -0.18
CA GLY A 35 8.14 7.19 -0.38
C GLY A 35 8.57 8.59 0.04
N ALA A 36 7.81 9.25 0.93
CA ALA A 36 8.23 10.54 1.48
C ALA A 36 9.55 10.43 2.23
N GLY A 37 10.46 11.38 1.96
CA GLY A 37 11.73 11.48 2.66
C GLY A 37 11.59 12.01 4.09
N PRO A 38 12.69 11.92 4.88
CA PRO A 38 12.70 12.29 6.30
C PRO A 38 12.21 13.72 6.59
N THR A 39 12.52 14.67 5.72
CA THR A 39 12.08 16.08 5.86
C THR A 39 10.56 16.18 5.87
N LYS A 40 9.88 15.47 4.96
CA LYS A 40 8.40 15.47 4.88
C LYS A 40 7.79 14.71 6.04
N LEU A 41 8.36 13.57 6.41
CA LEU A 41 7.90 12.78 7.55
C LEU A 41 8.02 13.55 8.87
N GLY A 42 9.15 14.24 9.09
CA GLY A 42 9.34 15.12 10.24
C GLY A 42 8.36 16.30 10.26
N GLN A 43 8.03 16.85 9.08
CA GLN A 43 7.02 17.90 8.96
C GLN A 43 5.63 17.42 9.35
N VAL A 44 5.25 16.21 8.98
CA VAL A 44 3.96 15.61 9.37
C VAL A 44 3.86 15.47 10.89
N LEU A 45 4.95 15.06 11.57
CA LEU A 45 4.96 14.84 13.02
C LEU A 45 5.00 16.13 13.84
N THR A 46 5.73 17.14 13.37
CA THR A 46 6.08 18.31 14.20
C THR A 46 5.51 19.63 13.68
N GLY A 47 4.90 19.63 12.50
CA GLY A 47 4.53 20.85 11.78
C GLY A 47 5.72 21.61 11.16
N LYS A 48 6.96 21.19 11.45
CA LYS A 48 8.20 21.83 10.98
C LYS A 48 9.06 20.82 10.20
N LYS A 49 9.88 21.31 9.28
CA LYS A 49 10.79 20.48 8.47
C LYS A 49 11.99 19.99 9.29
N ILE A 50 11.75 19.12 10.27
CA ILE A 50 12.79 18.58 11.18
C ILE A 50 13.20 17.19 10.67
N VAL A 51 14.33 17.12 9.96
CA VAL A 51 14.86 15.88 9.37
C VAL A 51 15.11 14.80 10.44
N LYS A 52 15.64 15.18 11.59
CA LYS A 52 15.91 14.26 12.70
C LYS A 52 14.63 13.54 13.16
N ALA A 53 13.54 14.28 13.38
CA ALA A 53 12.27 13.68 13.79
C ALA A 53 11.74 12.68 12.74
N GLY A 54 11.94 12.95 11.44
CA GLY A 54 11.62 12.04 10.38
C GLY A 54 12.46 10.76 10.41
N ASN A 55 13.78 10.87 10.57
CA ASN A 55 14.68 9.72 10.67
C ASN A 55 14.36 8.86 11.90
N ASP A 56 14.22 9.46 13.06
CA ASP A 56 13.90 8.76 14.32
C ASP A 56 12.57 7.98 14.21
N SER A 57 11.59 8.56 13.54
CA SER A 57 10.29 7.89 13.32
C SER A 57 10.38 6.71 12.35
N VAL A 58 11.16 6.83 11.28
CA VAL A 58 11.42 5.74 10.32
C VAL A 58 12.15 4.58 10.99
N GLU A 59 13.15 4.89 11.81
CA GLU A 59 13.91 3.89 12.57
C GLU A 59 12.99 3.13 13.54
N LYS A 60 12.25 3.84 14.41
CA LYS A 60 11.28 3.22 15.33
C LYS A 60 10.26 2.34 14.62
N TYR A 61 9.71 2.84 13.52
CA TYR A 61 8.72 2.09 12.74
C TYR A 61 9.32 0.85 12.07
N GLY A 62 10.54 0.97 11.55
CA GLY A 62 11.28 -0.14 10.96
C GLY A 62 11.68 -1.22 11.97
N ASP A 63 11.99 -0.85 13.22
CA ASP A 63 12.28 -1.80 14.30
C ASP A 63 11.02 -2.54 14.77
N ALA A 64 9.90 -1.83 14.83
CA ALA A 64 8.61 -2.43 15.19
C ALA A 64 8.06 -3.37 14.09
N ILE A 65 8.39 -3.10 12.81
CA ILE A 65 7.91 -3.86 11.66
C ILE A 65 9.08 -4.25 10.74
N PRO A 66 9.96 -5.15 11.21
CA PRO A 66 11.20 -5.49 10.48
C PRO A 66 10.94 -6.11 9.09
N GLY A 67 9.82 -6.83 8.92
CA GLY A 67 9.42 -7.38 7.62
C GLY A 67 9.20 -6.33 6.55
N LEU A 68 8.66 -5.16 6.92
CA LEU A 68 8.45 -4.05 5.98
C LEU A 68 9.78 -3.40 5.56
N ARG A 69 10.72 -3.28 6.52
CA ARG A 69 12.08 -2.80 6.24
C ARG A 69 12.81 -3.71 5.25
N VAL A 70 12.74 -5.03 5.50
CA VAL A 70 13.36 -6.03 4.61
C VAL A 70 12.72 -6.01 3.23
N LEU A 71 11.39 -5.96 3.14
CA LEU A 71 10.67 -5.88 1.87
C LEU A 71 11.13 -4.64 1.07
N LYS A 72 11.11 -3.46 1.70
CA LYS A 72 11.51 -2.21 1.06
C LYS A 72 12.94 -2.28 0.51
N SER A 73 13.89 -2.77 1.31
CA SER A 73 15.28 -2.92 0.89
C SER A 73 15.43 -3.85 -0.31
N LYS A 74 14.75 -5.01 -0.28
CA LYS A 74 14.82 -5.99 -1.38
C LYS A 74 14.23 -5.47 -2.68
N ILE A 75 13.09 -4.80 -2.64
CA ILE A 75 12.48 -4.27 -3.87
C ILE A 75 13.28 -3.11 -4.46
N GLU A 76 13.92 -2.28 -3.64
CA GLU A 76 14.83 -1.22 -4.09
C GLU A 76 16.10 -1.81 -4.72
N GLU A 77 16.62 -2.93 -4.18
CA GLU A 77 17.75 -3.66 -4.76
C GLU A 77 17.39 -4.24 -6.14
N ILE A 78 16.25 -4.91 -6.26
CA ILE A 78 15.74 -5.43 -7.53
C ILE A 78 15.60 -4.30 -8.56
N TRP A 79 15.04 -3.17 -8.15
CA TRP A 79 14.91 -2.01 -9.02
C TRP A 79 16.28 -1.53 -9.54
N LYS A 80 17.29 -1.44 -8.69
CA LYS A 80 18.66 -1.05 -9.10
C LYS A 80 19.26 -2.03 -10.12
N LEU A 81 19.04 -3.34 -9.93
CA LEU A 81 19.52 -4.36 -10.86
C LEU A 81 18.82 -4.25 -12.23
N THR A 82 17.52 -3.97 -12.24
CA THR A 82 16.72 -3.88 -13.47
C THR A 82 16.86 -2.55 -14.19
N SER A 83 17.15 -1.45 -13.49
CA SER A 83 17.38 -0.14 -14.08
C SER A 83 18.64 -0.05 -14.97
N ASN A 84 19.57 -0.96 -14.79
CA ASN A 84 20.74 -1.09 -15.66
C ASN A 84 20.44 -1.73 -17.03
N GLN A 85 19.23 -2.26 -17.22
CA GLN A 85 18.80 -2.98 -18.42
C GLN A 85 17.86 -2.17 -19.32
N GLY A 86 17.51 -0.94 -18.95
CA GLY A 86 16.59 -0.09 -19.68
C GLY A 86 16.39 1.31 -19.06
N PRO A 87 15.55 2.13 -19.66
CA PRO A 87 15.37 3.52 -19.20
C PRO A 87 14.69 3.64 -17.81
N GLU A 88 13.97 2.61 -17.40
CA GLU A 88 13.27 2.55 -16.11
C GLU A 88 13.51 1.20 -15.44
N GLY A 89 13.73 1.21 -14.13
CA GLY A 89 13.75 -0.01 -13.34
C GLY A 89 12.35 -0.60 -13.15
N TYR A 90 12.27 -1.89 -12.88
CA TYR A 90 11.02 -2.56 -12.55
C TYR A 90 11.18 -3.50 -11.36
N ILE A 91 10.06 -3.82 -10.73
CA ILE A 91 9.95 -4.83 -9.68
C ILE A 91 8.92 -5.89 -10.09
N PRO A 92 9.01 -7.13 -9.60
CA PRO A 92 7.99 -8.14 -9.86
C PRO A 92 6.71 -7.82 -9.07
N GLY A 93 5.56 -7.80 -9.74
CA GLY A 93 4.25 -7.80 -9.11
C GLY A 93 3.90 -9.18 -8.55
N LEU A 94 2.78 -9.29 -7.80
CA LEU A 94 2.32 -10.56 -7.21
C LEU A 94 2.02 -11.64 -8.25
N ASP A 95 1.63 -11.26 -9.44
CA ASP A 95 1.34 -12.16 -10.58
C ASP A 95 2.54 -12.34 -11.53
N GLY A 96 3.72 -11.89 -11.13
CA GLY A 96 4.94 -11.98 -11.90
C GLY A 96 5.12 -10.94 -13.01
N ARG A 97 4.15 -10.03 -13.21
CA ARG A 97 4.30 -8.94 -14.19
C ARG A 97 5.41 -7.97 -13.77
N LYS A 98 6.01 -7.31 -14.77
CA LYS A 98 6.94 -6.20 -14.53
C LYS A 98 6.16 -4.95 -14.14
N VAL A 99 6.42 -4.41 -12.95
CA VAL A 99 5.88 -3.15 -12.46
C VAL A 99 6.98 -2.11 -12.59
N TYR A 100 6.91 -1.30 -13.64
CA TYR A 100 7.89 -0.23 -13.89
C TYR A 100 7.68 0.92 -12.92
N THR A 101 8.80 1.43 -12.38
CA THR A 101 8.76 2.56 -11.44
C THR A 101 9.84 3.57 -11.77
N PRO A 102 9.53 4.88 -11.77
CA PRO A 102 10.50 5.90 -12.18
C PRO A 102 11.68 6.02 -11.23
N GLN A 103 11.47 5.74 -9.94
CA GLN A 103 12.46 5.95 -8.88
C GLN A 103 12.43 4.82 -7.85
N PRO A 104 13.60 4.42 -7.28
CA PRO A 104 13.67 3.32 -6.32
C PRO A 104 12.85 3.56 -5.04
N TYR A 105 12.75 4.80 -4.56
CA TYR A 105 11.98 5.12 -3.35
C TYR A 105 10.46 5.01 -3.55
N GLN A 106 9.97 4.90 -4.78
CA GLN A 106 8.56 4.73 -5.12
C GLN A 106 8.15 3.25 -5.25
N THR A 107 9.11 2.32 -5.28
CA THR A 107 8.87 0.89 -5.53
C THR A 107 7.83 0.28 -4.61
N LEU A 108 7.87 0.62 -3.31
CA LEU A 108 6.90 0.11 -2.34
C LEU A 108 5.47 0.56 -2.67
N ASN A 109 5.28 1.83 -3.02
CA ASN A 109 3.98 2.37 -3.42
C ASN A 109 3.43 1.65 -4.66
N TYR A 110 4.26 1.53 -5.71
CA TYR A 110 3.88 0.85 -6.95
C TYR A 110 3.57 -0.64 -6.72
N LEU A 111 4.34 -1.32 -5.85
CA LEU A 111 4.04 -2.70 -5.47
C LEU A 111 2.67 -2.79 -4.80
N LEU A 112 2.39 -1.96 -3.80
CA LEU A 112 1.11 -1.98 -3.08
C LEU A 112 -0.08 -1.67 -3.99
N GLN A 113 0.03 -0.66 -4.87
CA GLN A 113 -1.02 -0.33 -5.85
C GLN A 113 -1.23 -1.47 -6.86
N SER A 114 -0.15 -2.13 -7.30
CA SER A 114 -0.25 -3.32 -8.16
C SER A 114 -0.96 -4.46 -7.44
N CYS A 115 -0.64 -4.71 -6.17
CA CYS A 115 -1.30 -5.73 -5.35
C CYS A 115 -2.80 -5.45 -5.18
N GLU A 116 -3.17 -4.20 -4.88
CA GLU A 116 -4.55 -3.74 -4.78
C GLU A 116 -5.31 -4.01 -6.08
N ALA A 117 -4.77 -3.56 -7.21
CA ALA A 117 -5.39 -3.75 -8.52
C ALA A 117 -5.58 -5.23 -8.89
N ILE A 118 -4.60 -6.10 -8.58
CA ILE A 118 -4.70 -7.55 -8.82
C ILE A 118 -5.78 -8.14 -7.94
N THR A 119 -5.81 -7.81 -6.65
CA THR A 119 -6.75 -8.35 -5.68
C THR A 119 -8.18 -7.96 -6.03
N THR A 120 -8.43 -6.67 -6.32
CA THR A 120 -9.77 -6.18 -6.66
C THR A 120 -10.29 -6.77 -7.97
N LYS A 121 -9.43 -6.88 -9.00
CA LYS A 121 -9.81 -7.51 -10.28
C LYS A 121 -10.08 -9.00 -10.14
N SER A 122 -9.32 -9.70 -9.30
CA SER A 122 -9.55 -11.12 -9.02
C SER A 122 -10.87 -11.32 -8.27
N ALA A 123 -11.16 -10.46 -7.28
CA ALA A 123 -12.43 -10.47 -6.56
C ALA A 123 -13.61 -10.20 -7.51
N LEU A 124 -13.50 -9.22 -8.41
CA LEU A 124 -14.53 -8.93 -9.43
C LEU A 124 -14.75 -10.13 -10.36
N ALA A 125 -13.68 -10.78 -10.83
CA ALA A 125 -13.80 -11.96 -11.69
C ALA A 125 -14.52 -13.11 -10.97
N TYR A 126 -14.21 -13.35 -9.71
CA TYR A 126 -14.86 -14.34 -8.87
C TYR A 126 -16.36 -14.00 -8.66
N GLN A 127 -16.68 -12.75 -8.33
CA GLN A 127 -18.06 -12.29 -8.18
C GLN A 127 -18.88 -12.49 -9.47
N LEU A 128 -18.32 -12.14 -10.63
CA LEU A 128 -18.98 -12.36 -11.93
C LEU A 128 -19.21 -13.82 -12.24
N GLN A 129 -18.29 -14.70 -11.83
CA GLN A 129 -18.47 -16.14 -11.98
C GLN A 129 -19.61 -16.62 -11.08
N THR A 130 -19.63 -16.27 -9.80
CA THR A 130 -20.69 -16.63 -8.85
C THR A 130 -22.07 -16.15 -9.32
N ILE A 131 -22.19 -14.91 -9.80
CA ILE A 131 -23.42 -14.35 -10.33
C ILE A 131 -23.97 -15.20 -11.48
N ARG A 132 -23.11 -15.67 -12.39
CA ARG A 132 -23.49 -16.54 -13.51
C ARG A 132 -23.90 -17.93 -13.04
N GLU A 133 -23.16 -18.53 -12.11
CA GLU A 133 -23.40 -19.88 -11.60
C GLU A 133 -24.70 -19.96 -10.79
N GLU A 134 -25.01 -18.90 -10.03
CA GLU A 134 -26.19 -18.81 -9.20
C GLU A 134 -27.41 -18.17 -9.91
N GLY A 135 -27.23 -17.69 -11.14
CA GLY A 135 -28.28 -17.08 -11.95
C GLY A 135 -28.84 -15.78 -11.37
N LEU A 136 -27.99 -15.00 -10.65
CA LEU A 136 -28.39 -13.75 -10.03
C LEU A 136 -28.55 -12.64 -11.07
N ASP A 137 -29.58 -11.80 -10.93
CA ASP A 137 -29.77 -10.59 -11.74
C ASP A 137 -28.98 -9.42 -11.16
N ALA A 138 -27.67 -9.50 -11.32
CA ALA A 138 -26.71 -8.50 -10.85
C ALA A 138 -25.72 -8.12 -11.95
N GLN A 139 -25.44 -6.82 -12.10
CA GLN A 139 -24.56 -6.31 -13.13
C GLN A 139 -23.61 -5.27 -12.55
N PRO A 140 -22.27 -5.33 -12.86
CA PRO A 140 -21.35 -4.28 -12.47
C PRO A 140 -21.63 -3.02 -13.28
N ARG A 141 -21.69 -1.87 -12.62
CA ARG A 141 -21.99 -0.57 -13.23
C ARG A 141 -20.78 0.34 -13.27
N LEU A 142 -19.96 0.29 -12.23
CA LEU A 142 -18.78 1.13 -12.09
C LEU A 142 -17.68 0.33 -11.38
N TYR A 143 -16.46 0.41 -11.93
CA TYR A 143 -15.24 -0.01 -11.29
C TYR A 143 -14.33 1.20 -11.12
N TYR A 144 -14.04 1.57 -9.87
CA TYR A 144 -13.22 2.72 -9.56
C TYR A 144 -12.27 2.41 -8.39
N HIS A 145 -10.97 2.34 -8.68
CA HIS A 145 -9.91 1.93 -7.73
C HIS A 145 -10.19 0.55 -7.09
N ASP A 146 -10.60 0.54 -5.83
CA ASP A 146 -10.90 -0.62 -5.00
C ASP A 146 -12.41 -0.85 -4.80
N GLU A 147 -13.25 -0.04 -5.45
CA GLU A 147 -14.70 -0.08 -5.35
C GLU A 147 -15.35 -0.62 -6.64
N VAL A 148 -16.35 -1.48 -6.46
CA VAL A 148 -17.22 -1.93 -7.55
C VAL A 148 -18.66 -1.65 -7.15
N ALA A 149 -19.35 -0.80 -7.92
CA ALA A 149 -20.78 -0.56 -7.76
C ALA A 149 -21.57 -1.56 -8.61
N TRP A 150 -22.60 -2.14 -8.02
CA TRP A 150 -23.47 -3.13 -8.64
C TRP A 150 -24.92 -2.63 -8.76
N SER A 151 -25.59 -3.03 -9.81
CA SER A 151 -27.06 -3.00 -9.90
C SER A 151 -27.57 -4.41 -9.65
N VAL A 152 -28.43 -4.58 -8.67
CA VAL A 152 -28.99 -5.87 -8.25
C VAL A 152 -30.52 -5.76 -8.28
N ALA A 153 -31.22 -6.80 -8.72
CA ALA A 153 -32.67 -6.84 -8.67
C ALA A 153 -33.18 -6.90 -7.22
N ASP A 154 -34.31 -6.25 -6.93
CA ASP A 154 -34.87 -6.14 -5.57
C ASP A 154 -35.23 -7.50 -4.92
N LYS A 155 -35.18 -8.59 -5.67
CA LYS A 155 -35.54 -9.95 -5.22
C LYS A 155 -34.35 -10.86 -4.98
N ASP A 156 -33.15 -10.41 -5.32
CA ASP A 156 -31.88 -11.11 -5.18
C ASP A 156 -31.01 -10.39 -4.12
#